data_8607978659f0931caed8c4943631975b
#
_entry.id   8607978659f0931caed8c4943631975b
#
_cell.length_a   1.000
_cell.length_b   1.000
_cell.length_c   1.000
_cell.angle_alpha   90.00
_cell.angle_beta   90.00
_cell.angle_gamma   90.00
#
_symmetry.space_group_name_H-M   'P 1'
#
loop_
_entity.id
_entity.type
_entity.pdbx_description
1 polymer ?
#
loop_
_entity_poly.entity_id
_entity_poly.type
_entity_poly.pdbx_seq_one_letter_code
_entity_poly.pdbx_strand_id
1 'polypeptide(L)'
;MHTRFLLLFALATNLATACTSPGTDTGVRLPILGERDVRPRADGGPADTVFATVPRFRVVDQDGQVITNKTFAGQAYVADFFFATCPGICPKMQGELLKAYTKFAADRRVAFLSFTIDPAHDTVPVLHDYARRLGITDATRWHFATTGAKGEPTAKDTVFQLARAYFTAAMPDKQAPGGFAHNGTLALVDDRGHIRGLYDSLNPQQVEKLMQELPVLLAEIDSRKAAVAKQ
;
A
#
# COMPACT_ATOMS: atom_id res chain seq x y z
N MET A 1 -35.42 69.36 29.89
CA MET A 1 -34.17 69.18 29.11
C MET A 1 -33.60 67.85 29.49
N HIS A 2 -33.86 66.82 28.68
CA HIS A 2 -33.36 65.43 28.90
C HIS A 2 -32.63 64.97 27.64
N THR A 3 -31.32 65.00 27.69
CA THR A 3 -30.45 64.58 26.59
C THR A 3 -30.28 63.07 26.66
N ARG A 4 -30.81 62.33 25.67
CA ARG A 4 -30.61 60.86 25.51
C ARG A 4 -29.32 60.62 24.74
N PHE A 5 -28.35 59.99 25.40
CA PHE A 5 -27.14 59.42 24.79
C PHE A 5 -27.45 58.09 24.17
N LEU A 6 -27.33 57.97 22.86
CA LEU A 6 -27.38 56.70 22.10
C LEU A 6 -25.96 56.13 22.04
N LEU A 7 -25.74 55.01 22.75
CA LEU A 7 -24.53 54.16 22.59
C LEU A 7 -24.70 53.22 21.42
N LEU A 8 -23.94 53.48 20.34
CA LEU A 8 -23.80 52.53 19.25
C LEU A 8 -22.80 51.45 19.63
N PHE A 9 -23.25 50.19 19.77
CA PHE A 9 -22.43 49.01 19.93
C PHE A 9 -21.99 48.54 18.55
N ALA A 10 -20.72 48.75 18.18
CA ALA A 10 -20.14 48.20 16.97
C ALA A 10 -19.78 46.71 17.23
N LEU A 11 -20.49 45.80 16.57
CA LEU A 11 -20.24 44.36 16.58
C LEU A 11 -19.08 44.07 15.62
N ALA A 12 -17.88 43.88 16.15
CA ALA A 12 -16.72 43.45 15.36
C ALA A 12 -16.83 41.95 15.11
N THR A 13 -17.21 41.55 13.90
CA THR A 13 -17.15 40.16 13.42
C THR A 13 -15.72 39.80 13.08
N ASN A 14 -15.05 39.03 13.96
CA ASN A 14 -13.78 38.39 13.68
C ASN A 14 -14.01 37.25 12.68
N LEU A 15 -13.70 37.44 11.40
CA LEU A 15 -13.50 36.32 10.45
C LEU A 15 -12.21 35.64 10.84
N ALA A 16 -12.33 34.48 11.50
CA ALA A 16 -11.22 33.53 11.67
C ALA A 16 -10.90 32.93 10.30
N THR A 17 -9.91 33.48 9.62
CA THR A 17 -9.29 32.86 8.45
C THR A 17 -8.58 31.61 8.94
N ALA A 18 -9.17 30.43 8.72
CA ALA A 18 -8.51 29.14 8.92
C ALA A 18 -7.35 29.07 7.92
N CYS A 19 -6.14 29.37 8.39
CA CYS A 19 -4.92 29.06 7.67
C CYS A 19 -4.81 27.53 7.58
N THR A 20 -5.24 26.95 6.46
CA THR A 20 -4.78 25.63 6.03
C THR A 20 -3.29 25.75 5.79
N SER A 21 -2.48 25.28 6.73
CA SER A 21 -1.03 25.20 6.56
C SER A 21 -0.76 24.31 5.32
N PRO A 22 -0.04 24.81 4.31
CA PRO A 22 0.45 23.96 3.24
C PRO A 22 1.35 22.94 3.91
N GLY A 23 1.11 21.63 3.63
CA GLY A 23 1.94 20.55 4.14
C GLY A 23 3.40 20.90 3.89
N THR A 24 4.18 21.00 4.95
CA THR A 24 5.60 21.27 4.88
C THR A 24 6.25 20.11 4.13
N ASP A 25 6.67 20.36 2.88
CA ASP A 25 7.61 19.46 2.20
C ASP A 25 8.89 19.47 3.04
N THR A 26 9.05 18.46 3.87
CA THR A 26 10.19 18.31 4.78
C THR A 26 11.48 17.98 4.02
N GLY A 27 11.43 17.85 2.69
CA GLY A 27 12.55 17.43 1.84
C GLY A 27 12.96 15.97 2.07
N VAL A 28 12.37 15.28 3.05
CA VAL A 28 12.63 13.87 3.31
C VAL A 28 11.88 13.04 2.29
N ARG A 29 12.64 12.23 1.54
CA ARG A 29 12.07 11.29 0.55
C ARG A 29 12.49 9.88 0.89
N LEU A 30 11.57 8.93 0.73
CA LEU A 30 11.91 7.52 0.85
C LEU A 30 12.74 7.06 -0.35
N PRO A 31 13.68 6.11 -0.16
CA PRO A 31 14.44 5.53 -1.26
C PRO A 31 13.50 4.82 -2.25
N ILE A 32 13.96 4.66 -3.48
CA ILE A 32 13.40 3.69 -4.42
C ILE A 32 14.29 2.46 -4.38
N LEU A 33 13.71 1.31 -4.06
CA LEU A 33 14.42 0.04 -3.94
C LEU A 33 14.32 -0.76 -5.25
N GLY A 34 15.33 -1.58 -5.50
CA GLY A 34 15.42 -2.42 -6.69
C GLY A 34 16.44 -1.93 -7.69
N GLU A 35 16.45 -2.58 -8.85
CA GLU A 35 17.37 -2.27 -9.94
C GLU A 35 17.09 -0.89 -10.53
N ARG A 36 18.14 -0.25 -11.01
CA ARG A 36 18.06 1.02 -11.76
C ARG A 36 18.92 0.93 -13.00
N ASP A 37 18.38 1.45 -14.10
CA ASP A 37 19.07 1.59 -15.36
C ASP A 37 19.37 3.07 -15.62
N VAL A 38 20.62 3.39 -15.95
CA VAL A 38 21.06 4.75 -16.22
C VAL A 38 21.23 4.91 -17.73
N ARG A 39 20.38 5.69 -18.36
CA ARG A 39 20.33 5.88 -19.81
C ARG A 39 20.89 7.23 -20.18
N PRO A 40 22.01 7.27 -20.95
CA PRO A 40 22.51 8.52 -21.52
C PRO A 40 21.43 9.18 -22.39
N ARG A 41 21.29 10.49 -22.28
CA ARG A 41 20.39 11.24 -23.15
C ARG A 41 21.07 11.58 -24.47
N ALA A 42 20.31 11.52 -25.55
CA ALA A 42 20.80 11.84 -26.89
C ALA A 42 21.17 13.34 -27.05
N ASP A 43 20.59 14.22 -26.22
CA ASP A 43 20.84 15.67 -26.20
C ASP A 43 22.08 16.07 -25.38
N GLY A 44 22.84 15.11 -24.83
CA GLY A 44 24.01 15.35 -23.97
C GLY A 44 23.68 15.91 -22.58
N GLY A 45 22.40 15.97 -22.22
CA GLY A 45 21.95 16.34 -20.88
C GLY A 45 22.26 15.28 -19.81
N PRO A 46 21.94 15.52 -18.53
CA PRO A 46 22.09 14.54 -17.48
C PRO A 46 21.37 13.22 -17.82
N ALA A 47 22.01 12.08 -17.53
CA ALA A 47 21.45 10.78 -17.83
C ALA A 47 20.13 10.54 -17.10
N ASP A 48 19.16 9.92 -17.76
CA ASP A 48 17.90 9.51 -17.16
C ASP A 48 18.10 8.24 -16.32
N THR A 49 17.57 8.25 -15.10
CA THR A 49 17.57 7.05 -14.24
C THR A 49 16.18 6.43 -14.27
N VAL A 50 16.09 5.20 -14.78
CA VAL A 50 14.87 4.40 -14.82
C VAL A 50 14.94 3.38 -13.69
N PHE A 51 14.00 3.46 -12.76
CA PHE A 51 13.90 2.53 -11.64
C PHE A 51 12.98 1.37 -11.99
N ALA A 52 13.28 0.19 -11.46
CA ALA A 52 12.41 -0.97 -11.55
C ALA A 52 11.06 -0.68 -10.89
N THR A 53 10.01 -1.20 -11.50
CA THR A 53 8.66 -1.19 -10.95
C THR A 53 8.20 -2.62 -10.68
N VAL A 54 7.23 -2.80 -9.80
CA VAL A 54 6.58 -4.10 -9.63
C VAL A 54 6.01 -4.59 -10.96
N PRO A 55 6.08 -5.90 -11.26
CA PRO A 55 5.56 -6.46 -12.50
C PRO A 55 4.07 -6.17 -12.68
N ARG A 56 3.62 -6.20 -13.91
CA ARG A 56 2.18 -6.19 -14.19
C ARG A 56 1.57 -7.48 -13.69
N PHE A 57 0.46 -7.36 -12.97
CA PHE A 57 -0.32 -8.48 -12.49
C PHE A 57 -1.80 -8.31 -12.82
N ARG A 58 -2.50 -9.43 -12.86
CA ARG A 58 -3.95 -9.53 -12.92
C ARG A 58 -4.36 -10.68 -12.02
N VAL A 59 -5.08 -10.35 -10.95
CA VAL A 59 -5.53 -11.27 -9.91
C VAL A 59 -7.00 -11.01 -9.61
N VAL A 60 -7.63 -11.87 -8.82
CA VAL A 60 -9.01 -11.71 -8.37
C VAL A 60 -9.01 -11.63 -6.85
N ASP A 61 -9.72 -10.66 -6.30
CA ASP A 61 -9.81 -10.49 -4.84
C ASP A 61 -10.92 -11.34 -4.20
N GLN A 62 -11.09 -11.18 -2.89
CA GLN A 62 -12.08 -11.89 -2.07
C GLN A 62 -13.53 -11.64 -2.47
N ASP A 63 -13.83 -10.57 -3.19
CA ASP A 63 -15.17 -10.26 -3.70
C ASP A 63 -15.33 -10.61 -5.20
N GLY A 64 -14.34 -11.31 -5.77
CA GLY A 64 -14.35 -11.72 -7.17
C GLY A 64 -14.05 -10.58 -8.14
N GLN A 65 -13.53 -9.45 -7.66
CA GLN A 65 -13.16 -8.32 -8.49
C GLN A 65 -11.77 -8.50 -9.09
N VAL A 66 -11.59 -8.06 -10.33
CA VAL A 66 -10.28 -8.08 -10.98
C VAL A 66 -9.42 -6.94 -10.48
N ILE A 67 -8.28 -7.28 -9.90
CA ILE A 67 -7.29 -6.36 -9.35
C ILE A 67 -6.05 -6.37 -10.24
N THR A 68 -5.56 -5.19 -10.57
CA THR A 68 -4.37 -4.96 -11.38
C THR A 68 -3.54 -3.83 -10.79
N ASN A 69 -2.35 -3.57 -11.32
CA ASN A 69 -1.57 -2.38 -10.94
C ASN A 69 -2.38 -1.08 -11.05
N LYS A 70 -3.34 -0.99 -11.99
CA LYS A 70 -4.20 0.19 -12.18
C LYS A 70 -5.16 0.42 -11.02
N THR A 71 -5.52 -0.63 -10.28
CA THR A 71 -6.38 -0.54 -9.09
C THR A 71 -5.77 0.41 -8.05
N PHE A 72 -4.45 0.46 -7.98
CA PHE A 72 -3.70 1.29 -7.02
C PHE A 72 -3.21 2.61 -7.61
N ALA A 73 -3.72 3.02 -8.79
CA ALA A 73 -3.32 4.28 -9.41
C ALA A 73 -3.61 5.46 -8.48
N GLY A 74 -2.58 6.23 -8.16
CA GLY A 74 -2.69 7.39 -7.28
C GLY A 74 -2.71 7.08 -5.78
N GLN A 75 -2.54 5.82 -5.38
CA GLN A 75 -2.47 5.37 -4.00
C GLN A 75 -1.07 4.79 -3.68
N ALA A 76 -0.68 4.87 -2.42
CA ALA A 76 0.35 3.99 -1.87
C ALA A 76 -0.32 2.70 -1.41
N TYR A 77 0.36 1.56 -1.53
CA TYR A 77 -0.16 0.33 -0.96
C TYR A 77 0.93 -0.50 -0.28
N VAL A 78 0.51 -1.31 0.69
CA VAL A 78 1.36 -2.29 1.37
C VAL A 78 1.00 -3.66 0.84
N ALA A 79 2.01 -4.38 0.33
CA ALA A 79 1.84 -5.73 -0.19
C ALA A 79 2.50 -6.76 0.71
N ASP A 80 1.85 -7.93 0.86
CA ASP A 80 2.40 -9.11 1.52
C ASP A 80 2.00 -10.40 0.79
N PHE A 81 2.62 -11.52 1.19
CA PHE A 81 2.35 -12.85 0.66
C PHE A 81 2.03 -13.80 1.80
N PHE A 82 0.90 -14.49 1.70
CA PHE A 82 0.33 -15.34 2.74
C PHE A 82 -0.35 -16.59 2.15
N PHE A 83 -0.91 -17.45 2.99
CA PHE A 83 -1.91 -18.44 2.59
C PHE A 83 -2.88 -18.68 3.76
N ALA A 84 -4.15 -18.95 3.43
CA ALA A 84 -5.24 -18.92 4.40
C ALA A 84 -5.15 -20.03 5.47
N THR A 85 -4.50 -21.15 5.16
CA THR A 85 -4.31 -22.30 6.07
C THR A 85 -2.97 -22.31 6.78
N CYS A 86 -2.19 -21.23 6.71
CA CYS A 86 -0.89 -21.12 7.36
C CYS A 86 -1.01 -21.31 8.87
N PRO A 87 -0.39 -22.35 9.45
CA PRO A 87 -0.45 -22.55 10.90
C PRO A 87 0.65 -21.79 11.66
N GLY A 88 1.51 -21.05 10.93
CA GLY A 88 2.72 -20.42 11.46
C GLY A 88 2.65 -18.91 11.53
N ILE A 89 3.40 -18.24 10.66
CA ILE A 89 3.65 -16.79 10.75
C ILE A 89 2.50 -15.91 10.25
N CYS A 90 1.64 -16.40 9.31
CA CYS A 90 0.61 -15.57 8.69
C CYS A 90 -0.38 -14.92 9.68
N PRO A 91 -0.88 -15.62 10.73
CA PRO A 91 -1.76 -14.98 11.70
C PRO A 91 -1.10 -13.76 12.38
N LYS A 92 0.19 -13.86 12.71
CA LYS A 92 0.95 -12.76 13.30
C LYS A 92 1.17 -11.64 12.29
N MET A 93 1.58 -11.96 11.06
CA MET A 93 1.75 -11.00 9.97
C MET A 93 0.49 -10.19 9.72
N GLN A 94 -0.64 -10.89 9.54
CA GLN A 94 -1.93 -10.24 9.28
C GLN A 94 -2.42 -9.40 10.46
N GLY A 95 -2.15 -9.86 11.70
CA GLY A 95 -2.44 -9.08 12.91
C GLY A 95 -1.64 -7.77 12.98
N GLU A 96 -0.38 -7.79 12.59
CA GLU A 96 0.45 -6.58 12.51
C GLU A 96 0.01 -5.66 11.37
N LEU A 97 -0.30 -6.23 10.20
CA LEU A 97 -0.80 -5.46 9.06
C LEU A 97 -2.17 -4.82 9.36
N LEU A 98 -3.02 -5.50 10.14
CA LEU A 98 -4.29 -4.97 10.61
C LEU A 98 -4.12 -3.70 11.47
N LYS A 99 -3.05 -3.57 12.25
CA LYS A 99 -2.75 -2.34 13.00
C LYS A 99 -2.50 -1.17 12.05
N ALA A 100 -1.71 -1.39 10.98
CA ALA A 100 -1.49 -0.39 9.95
C ALA A 100 -2.80 -0.05 9.22
N TYR A 101 -3.59 -1.05 8.81
CA TYR A 101 -4.89 -0.85 8.19
C TYR A 101 -5.81 0.02 9.07
N THR A 102 -5.91 -0.28 10.35
CA THR A 102 -6.76 0.46 11.31
C THR A 102 -6.26 1.89 11.49
N LYS A 103 -4.94 2.10 11.61
CA LYS A 103 -4.33 3.43 11.75
C LYS A 103 -4.64 4.34 10.56
N PHE A 104 -4.67 3.78 9.35
CA PHE A 104 -4.94 4.52 8.11
C PHE A 104 -6.36 4.32 7.57
N ALA A 105 -7.30 3.85 8.39
CA ALA A 105 -8.66 3.54 7.95
C ALA A 105 -9.39 4.71 7.28
N ALA A 106 -9.13 5.94 7.71
CA ALA A 106 -9.73 7.15 7.14
C ALA A 106 -9.03 7.66 5.88
N ASP A 107 -7.79 7.23 5.59
CA ASP A 107 -7.01 7.73 4.45
C ASP A 107 -7.16 6.83 3.22
N ARG A 108 -8.00 7.24 2.28
CA ARG A 108 -8.27 6.51 1.05
C ARG A 108 -7.09 6.44 0.06
N ARG A 109 -6.01 7.14 0.33
CA ARG A 109 -4.77 7.08 -0.48
C ARG A 109 -3.91 5.87 -0.12
N VAL A 110 -4.30 5.12 0.95
CA VAL A 110 -3.60 3.92 1.41
C VAL A 110 -4.44 2.69 1.13
N ALA A 111 -3.86 1.70 0.49
CA ALA A 111 -4.47 0.39 0.25
C ALA A 111 -3.55 -0.75 0.74
N PHE A 112 -4.10 -1.94 0.82
CA PHE A 112 -3.40 -3.16 1.22
C PHE A 112 -3.68 -4.26 0.21
N LEU A 113 -2.67 -5.09 -0.08
CA LEU A 113 -2.77 -6.17 -1.06
C LEU A 113 -2.04 -7.42 -0.55
N SER A 114 -2.80 -8.41 -0.14
CA SER A 114 -2.28 -9.70 0.31
C SER A 114 -2.45 -10.74 -0.80
N PHE A 115 -1.35 -11.21 -1.38
CA PHE A 115 -1.35 -12.26 -2.40
C PHE A 115 -1.31 -13.62 -1.74
N THR A 116 -2.22 -14.54 -2.09
CA THR A 116 -2.05 -15.91 -1.66
C THR A 116 -0.95 -16.61 -2.46
N ILE A 117 -0.14 -17.43 -1.76
CA ILE A 117 0.86 -18.31 -2.39
C ILE A 117 0.31 -19.73 -2.59
N ASP A 118 -0.92 -20.01 -2.14
CA ASP A 118 -1.63 -21.27 -2.38
C ASP A 118 -2.96 -21.07 -3.14
N PRO A 119 -2.91 -20.60 -4.39
CA PRO A 119 -4.12 -20.32 -5.16
C PRO A 119 -4.97 -21.57 -5.46
N ALA A 120 -4.43 -22.77 -5.27
CA ALA A 120 -5.20 -24.00 -5.44
C ALA A 120 -6.21 -24.21 -4.31
N HIS A 121 -5.86 -23.84 -3.10
CA HIS A 121 -6.71 -23.89 -1.92
C HIS A 121 -7.48 -22.57 -1.71
N ASP A 122 -6.79 -21.46 -1.81
CA ASP A 122 -7.29 -20.13 -1.47
C ASP A 122 -8.13 -19.54 -2.60
N THR A 123 -9.31 -20.11 -2.79
CA THR A 123 -10.32 -19.64 -3.74
C THR A 123 -10.99 -18.36 -3.24
N VAL A 124 -11.74 -17.68 -4.12
CA VAL A 124 -12.50 -16.47 -3.75
C VAL A 124 -13.35 -16.65 -2.49
N PRO A 125 -14.17 -17.72 -2.34
CA PRO A 125 -14.92 -17.96 -1.10
C PRO A 125 -14.04 -18.12 0.14
N VAL A 126 -12.89 -18.80 0.02
CA VAL A 126 -11.95 -18.98 1.13
C VAL A 126 -11.35 -17.64 1.55
N LEU A 127 -10.95 -16.82 0.59
CA LEU A 127 -10.40 -15.49 0.85
C LEU A 127 -11.45 -14.54 1.43
N HIS A 128 -12.69 -14.63 0.97
CA HIS A 128 -13.79 -13.86 1.54
C HIS A 128 -14.02 -14.20 3.03
N ASP A 129 -14.05 -15.48 3.37
CA ASP A 129 -14.18 -15.91 4.76
C ASP A 129 -12.96 -15.52 5.59
N TYR A 130 -11.75 -15.56 5.00
CA TYR A 130 -10.53 -15.12 5.66
C TYR A 130 -10.58 -13.63 6.01
N ALA A 131 -10.94 -12.77 5.06
CA ALA A 131 -11.11 -11.33 5.26
C ALA A 131 -12.13 -11.03 6.37
N ARG A 132 -13.28 -11.72 6.35
CA ARG A 132 -14.32 -11.57 7.39
C ARG A 132 -13.81 -11.93 8.78
N ARG A 133 -13.05 -13.00 8.93
CA ARG A 133 -12.45 -13.39 10.23
C ARG A 133 -11.47 -12.35 10.77
N LEU A 134 -10.79 -11.61 9.87
CA LEU A 134 -9.95 -10.47 10.25
C LEU A 134 -10.74 -9.17 10.51
N GLY A 135 -12.06 -9.17 10.31
CA GLY A 135 -12.90 -7.98 10.42
C GLY A 135 -12.80 -7.03 9.23
N ILE A 136 -12.25 -7.48 8.10
CA ILE A 136 -12.14 -6.68 6.88
C ILE A 136 -13.43 -6.85 6.06
N THR A 137 -14.17 -5.75 5.93
CA THR A 137 -15.44 -5.68 5.20
C THR A 137 -15.39 -4.73 4.01
N ASP A 138 -14.32 -3.93 3.87
CA ASP A 138 -14.10 -3.02 2.74
C ASP A 138 -12.99 -3.57 1.82
N ALA A 139 -13.38 -4.36 0.83
CA ALA A 139 -12.48 -4.90 -0.17
C ALA A 139 -11.84 -3.83 -1.09
N THR A 140 -12.33 -2.59 -1.06
CA THR A 140 -11.68 -1.50 -1.82
C THR A 140 -10.42 -0.98 -1.15
N ARG A 141 -10.17 -1.41 0.09
CA ARG A 141 -9.06 -0.96 0.92
C ARG A 141 -8.04 -2.06 1.21
N TRP A 142 -8.50 -3.28 1.39
CA TRP A 142 -7.64 -4.44 1.60
C TRP A 142 -8.11 -5.60 0.74
N HIS A 143 -7.32 -5.89 -0.31
CA HIS A 143 -7.56 -6.97 -1.22
C HIS A 143 -6.79 -8.21 -0.80
N PHE A 144 -7.49 -9.31 -0.59
CA PHE A 144 -6.93 -10.66 -0.46
C PHE A 144 -7.06 -11.32 -1.82
N ALA A 145 -5.96 -11.50 -2.53
CA ALA A 145 -5.98 -11.77 -3.95
C ALA A 145 -5.41 -13.15 -4.30
N THR A 146 -6.08 -13.83 -5.23
CA THR A 146 -5.66 -15.13 -5.76
C THR A 146 -5.43 -15.06 -7.27
N THR A 147 -4.52 -15.92 -7.78
CA THR A 147 -4.32 -16.15 -9.22
C THR A 147 -5.18 -17.31 -9.68
N GLY A 148 -5.64 -17.30 -10.95
CA GLY A 148 -6.29 -18.45 -11.57
C GLY A 148 -7.74 -18.69 -11.17
N ALA A 149 -8.46 -17.66 -10.72
CA ALA A 149 -9.90 -17.74 -10.59
C ALA A 149 -10.53 -17.96 -11.97
N LYS A 150 -11.29 -19.07 -12.13
CA LYS A 150 -12.04 -19.42 -13.36
C LYS A 150 -11.18 -19.69 -14.60
N GLY A 151 -10.36 -20.76 -14.56
CA GLY A 151 -9.75 -21.34 -15.77
C GLY A 151 -8.56 -20.59 -16.37
N GLU A 152 -8.12 -19.52 -15.73
CA GLU A 152 -6.80 -18.97 -16.01
C GLU A 152 -5.76 -20.00 -15.53
N PRO A 153 -4.67 -20.26 -16.29
CA PRO A 153 -3.62 -21.12 -15.78
C PRO A 153 -3.11 -20.50 -14.50
N THR A 154 -3.38 -21.18 -13.39
CA THR A 154 -2.73 -20.88 -12.12
C THR A 154 -1.26 -21.19 -12.27
N ALA A 155 -0.54 -20.27 -12.81
CA ALA A 155 0.87 -20.37 -12.72
C ALA A 155 1.22 -20.16 -11.24
N LYS A 156 1.31 -21.24 -10.44
CA LYS A 156 2.00 -21.19 -9.13
C LYS A 156 3.32 -20.43 -9.29
N ASP A 157 4.00 -20.68 -10.40
CA ASP A 157 5.21 -19.94 -10.81
C ASP A 157 4.98 -18.43 -10.89
N THR A 158 3.81 -17.96 -11.32
CA THR A 158 3.51 -16.52 -11.39
C THR A 158 3.46 -15.88 -10.03
N VAL A 159 2.82 -16.48 -9.02
CA VAL A 159 2.77 -15.88 -7.68
C VAL A 159 4.13 -15.89 -7.00
N PHE A 160 4.96 -16.93 -7.21
CA PHE A 160 6.32 -16.96 -6.69
C PHE A 160 7.26 -15.98 -7.43
N GLN A 161 7.03 -15.73 -8.72
CA GLN A 161 7.73 -14.67 -9.45
C GLN A 161 7.33 -13.28 -8.93
N LEU A 162 6.04 -13.07 -8.68
CA LEU A 162 5.56 -11.83 -8.03
C LEU A 162 6.21 -11.67 -6.64
N ALA A 163 6.19 -12.72 -5.81
CA ALA A 163 6.80 -12.65 -4.47
C ALA A 163 8.27 -12.19 -4.54
N ARG A 164 9.06 -12.80 -5.44
CA ARG A 164 10.45 -12.39 -5.66
C ARG A 164 10.58 -10.92 -6.07
N ALA A 165 9.71 -10.44 -6.95
CA ALA A 165 9.72 -9.06 -7.41
C ALA A 165 9.34 -8.06 -6.30
N TYR A 166 8.62 -8.53 -5.28
CA TYR A 166 8.34 -7.76 -4.06
C TYR A 166 9.36 -8.04 -2.93
N PHE A 167 10.49 -8.65 -3.27
CA PHE A 167 11.54 -9.04 -2.32
C PHE A 167 11.06 -9.98 -1.20
N THR A 168 10.01 -10.73 -1.46
CA THR A 168 9.49 -11.74 -0.55
C THR A 168 10.00 -13.11 -0.96
N ALA A 169 10.64 -13.82 -0.03
CA ALA A 169 10.97 -15.22 -0.22
C ALA A 169 9.71 -16.05 0.01
N ALA A 170 9.24 -16.71 -1.05
CA ALA A 170 8.13 -17.66 -0.96
C ALA A 170 8.39 -18.83 -1.94
N MET A 171 8.21 -20.05 -1.45
CA MET A 171 8.41 -21.26 -2.24
C MET A 171 7.67 -22.46 -1.65
N PRO A 172 7.28 -23.44 -2.47
CA PRO A 172 6.83 -24.73 -1.96
C PRO A 172 7.92 -25.41 -1.14
N ASP A 173 7.58 -25.87 0.06
CA ASP A 173 8.48 -26.61 0.93
C ASP A 173 7.65 -27.62 1.74
N LYS A 174 7.79 -28.92 1.41
CA LYS A 174 7.06 -30.00 2.06
C LYS A 174 7.41 -30.16 3.56
N GLN A 175 8.55 -29.61 4.00
CA GLN A 175 8.99 -29.66 5.39
C GLN A 175 8.48 -28.45 6.19
N ALA A 176 8.10 -27.36 5.49
CA ALA A 176 7.55 -26.18 6.14
C ALA A 176 6.09 -26.41 6.58
N PRO A 177 5.66 -25.82 7.70
CA PRO A 177 4.27 -25.88 8.15
C PRO A 177 3.30 -25.38 7.07
N GLY A 178 2.34 -26.24 6.68
CA GLY A 178 1.39 -25.93 5.62
C GLY A 178 1.92 -26.11 4.19
N GLY A 179 3.15 -26.61 4.01
CA GLY A 179 3.70 -26.96 2.69
C GLY A 179 4.37 -25.81 1.95
N PHE A 180 4.54 -24.64 2.59
CA PHE A 180 5.20 -23.47 2.01
C PHE A 180 6.15 -22.80 3.00
N ALA A 181 7.36 -22.46 2.54
CA ALA A 181 8.25 -21.56 3.23
C ALA A 181 8.03 -20.14 2.69
N HIS A 182 7.81 -19.17 3.57
CA HIS A 182 7.78 -17.76 3.22
C HIS A 182 8.26 -16.89 4.41
N ASN A 183 8.76 -15.71 4.11
CA ASN A 183 9.14 -14.75 5.12
C ASN A 183 8.01 -13.74 5.38
N GLY A 184 8.18 -12.92 6.42
CA GLY A 184 7.21 -11.92 6.86
C GLY A 184 7.36 -10.54 6.19
N THR A 185 7.88 -10.45 4.97
CA THR A 185 8.13 -9.17 4.31
C THR A 185 6.84 -8.44 3.96
N LEU A 186 6.75 -7.16 4.39
CA LEU A 186 5.79 -6.17 3.91
C LEU A 186 6.51 -5.22 2.95
N ALA A 187 6.00 -5.04 1.75
CA ALA A 187 6.54 -4.11 0.75
C ALA A 187 5.65 -2.87 0.65
N LEU A 188 6.20 -1.69 0.92
CA LEU A 188 5.53 -0.41 0.69
C LEU A 188 5.78 0.01 -0.76
N VAL A 189 4.71 0.26 -1.51
CA VAL A 189 4.75 0.58 -2.94
C VAL A 189 4.07 1.93 -3.20
N ASP A 190 4.67 2.76 -4.05
CA ASP A 190 4.10 4.05 -4.41
C ASP A 190 3.11 3.97 -5.60
N ASP A 191 2.47 5.10 -5.91
CA ASP A 191 1.49 5.26 -7.00
C ASP A 191 2.04 5.03 -8.41
N ARG A 192 3.36 4.85 -8.56
CA ARG A 192 4.06 4.53 -9.80
C ARG A 192 4.53 3.08 -9.86
N GLY A 193 4.31 2.31 -8.80
CA GLY A 193 4.73 0.93 -8.69
C GLY A 193 6.18 0.73 -8.26
N HIS A 194 6.86 1.76 -7.68
CA HIS A 194 8.18 1.60 -7.12
C HIS A 194 8.08 1.10 -5.67
N ILE A 195 8.93 0.14 -5.31
CA ILE A 195 9.06 -0.28 -3.91
C ILE A 195 9.86 0.77 -3.17
N ARG A 196 9.28 1.29 -2.08
CA ARG A 196 9.80 2.41 -1.29
C ARG A 196 10.28 2.01 0.10
N GLY A 197 9.91 0.82 0.54
CA GLY A 197 10.35 0.24 1.81
C GLY A 197 10.04 -1.24 1.91
N LEU A 198 10.83 -1.94 2.71
CA LEU A 198 10.65 -3.36 3.04
C LEU A 198 10.73 -3.47 4.56
N TYR A 199 9.77 -4.19 5.15
CA TYR A 199 9.63 -4.29 6.60
C TYR A 199 9.35 -5.73 6.98
N ASP A 200 9.92 -6.18 8.07
CA ASP A 200 9.62 -7.48 8.66
C ASP A 200 8.37 -7.38 9.55
N SER A 201 7.28 -7.99 9.13
CA SER A 201 6.03 -8.01 9.90
C SER A 201 6.14 -8.76 11.24
N LEU A 202 7.16 -9.59 11.41
CA LEU A 202 7.40 -10.32 12.66
C LEU A 202 8.14 -9.46 13.69
N ASN A 203 8.65 -8.29 13.28
CA ASN A 203 9.32 -7.30 14.11
C ASN A 203 8.42 -6.07 14.30
N PRO A 204 7.84 -5.83 15.50
CA PRO A 204 6.94 -4.71 15.75
C PRO A 204 7.55 -3.33 15.47
N GLN A 205 8.88 -3.16 15.67
CA GLN A 205 9.57 -1.91 15.38
C GLN A 205 9.62 -1.62 13.88
N GLN A 206 9.73 -2.66 13.04
CA GLN A 206 9.68 -2.51 11.59
C GLN A 206 8.27 -2.14 11.11
N VAL A 207 7.23 -2.68 11.73
CA VAL A 207 5.85 -2.31 11.44
C VAL A 207 5.56 -0.87 11.88
N GLU A 208 6.05 -0.45 13.04
CA GLU A 208 5.95 0.94 13.47
C GLU A 208 6.68 1.88 12.50
N LYS A 209 7.87 1.49 12.02
CA LYS A 209 8.62 2.23 10.99
C LYS A 209 7.81 2.36 9.70
N LEU A 210 7.17 1.29 9.20
CA LEU A 210 6.24 1.34 8.07
C LEU A 210 5.16 2.41 8.30
N MET A 211 4.54 2.41 9.48
CA MET A 211 3.49 3.35 9.84
C MET A 211 3.96 4.80 9.99
N GLN A 212 5.26 5.04 10.23
CA GLN A 212 5.87 6.37 10.24
C GLN A 212 6.29 6.83 8.84
N GLU A 213 6.76 5.92 7.99
CA GLU A 213 7.22 6.24 6.64
C GLU A 213 6.08 6.38 5.63
N LEU A 214 4.93 5.74 5.84
CA LEU A 214 3.79 5.82 4.95
C LEU A 214 3.27 7.26 4.77
N PRO A 215 3.10 8.10 5.82
CA PRO A 215 2.77 9.53 5.65
C PRO A 215 3.82 10.32 4.87
N VAL A 216 5.10 10.00 5.01
CA VAL A 216 6.19 10.63 4.23
C VAL A 216 5.99 10.34 2.74
N LEU A 217 5.70 9.07 2.39
CA LEU A 217 5.40 8.69 1.01
C LEU A 217 4.17 9.40 0.45
N LEU A 218 3.11 9.51 1.24
CA LEU A 218 1.89 10.22 0.81
C LEU A 218 2.17 11.70 0.53
N ALA A 219 2.97 12.37 1.36
CA ALA A 219 3.37 13.76 1.14
C ALA A 219 4.20 13.91 -0.16
N GLU A 220 5.10 12.97 -0.45
CA GLU A 220 5.83 12.96 -1.73
C GLU A 220 4.88 12.79 -2.95
N ILE A 221 3.90 11.88 -2.85
CA ILE A 221 2.91 11.66 -3.90
C ILE A 221 2.11 12.95 -4.16
N ASP A 222 1.64 13.61 -3.11
CA ASP A 222 0.88 14.84 -3.20
C ASP A 222 1.70 16.00 -3.80
N SER A 223 2.96 16.16 -3.37
CA SER A 223 3.88 17.15 -3.90
C SER A 223 4.11 16.97 -5.42
N ARG A 224 4.29 15.72 -5.87
CA ARG A 224 4.43 15.40 -7.30
C ARG A 224 3.17 15.74 -8.10
N LYS A 225 1.99 15.38 -7.58
CA LYS A 225 0.72 15.69 -8.24
C LYS A 225 0.49 17.18 -8.35
N ALA A 226 0.79 17.94 -7.29
CA ALA A 226 0.68 19.40 -7.28
C ALA A 226 1.63 20.06 -8.28
N ALA A 227 2.85 19.53 -8.46
CA ALA A 227 3.81 20.02 -9.43
C ALA A 227 3.34 19.82 -10.90
N VAL A 228 2.74 18.67 -11.20
CA VAL A 228 2.19 18.35 -12.54
C VAL A 228 0.96 19.22 -12.86
N ALA A 229 0.11 19.49 -11.88
CA ALA A 229 -1.09 20.31 -12.07
C ALA A 229 -0.81 21.81 -12.34
N LYS A 230 0.44 22.28 -12.11
CA LYS A 230 0.88 23.67 -12.34
C LYS A 230 1.55 23.88 -13.71
N GLN A 231 1.76 22.82 -14.48
CA GLN A 231 2.30 22.82 -15.84
C GLN A 231 1.19 22.81 -16.89
#